data_5e31a94a20083662b115b8d5622b69c2
#
_entry.id   5e31a94a20083662b115b8d5622b69c2
#
_cell.length_a   1.000
_cell.length_b   1.000
_cell.length_c   1.000
_cell.angle_alpha   90.00
_cell.angle_beta   90.00
_cell.angle_gamma   90.00
#
_symmetry.space_group_name_H-M   'P 1'
#
loop_
_entity.id
_entity.type
_entity.pdbx_description
1 polymer ?
#
loop_
_entity_poly.entity_id
_entity_poly.type
_entity_poly.pdbx_seq_one_letter_code
_entity_poly.pdbx_strand_id
1 'polypeptide(L)'
;MLFLFDHVGIDQEGSKWNTVPFEVKNLRARLADQQEAVKNAGWASLFFCNHDQPRVVSRWGNDTDRESRELSAKAFGMLLHMHRGTPYIYEGEELGMTNAHFTTLEQYRDLESINATASVWKKQNASPQNR
;
A
#
# COMPACT_ATOMS: atom_id res chain seq x y z
N MET A 1 -19.99 -2.65 -10.68
CA MET A 1 -18.55 -2.35 -10.47
C MET A 1 -18.23 -2.66 -9.02
N LEU A 2 -17.10 -3.32 -8.75
CA LEU A 2 -16.70 -3.76 -7.41
C LEU A 2 -15.28 -3.28 -7.11
N PHE A 3 -15.09 -2.64 -5.94
CA PHE A 3 -13.78 -2.44 -5.35
C PHE A 3 -13.38 -3.69 -4.56
N LEU A 4 -12.25 -4.28 -4.93
CA LEU A 4 -11.69 -5.47 -4.29
C LEU A 4 -10.38 -5.08 -3.61
N PHE A 5 -10.30 -5.34 -2.31
CA PHE A 5 -9.20 -4.87 -1.45
C PHE A 5 -8.16 -5.96 -1.14
N ASP A 6 -8.31 -7.16 -1.72
CA ASP A 6 -7.48 -8.32 -1.38
C ASP A 6 -5.98 -8.13 -1.60
N HIS A 7 -5.61 -7.22 -2.51
CA HIS A 7 -4.21 -6.87 -2.78
C HIS A 7 -3.62 -5.92 -1.74
N VAL A 8 -4.45 -5.20 -0.97
CA VAL A 8 -3.98 -4.15 -0.06
C VAL A 8 -3.17 -4.70 1.12
N GLY A 9 -3.44 -5.92 1.55
CA GLY A 9 -2.80 -6.55 2.71
C GLY A 9 -1.68 -7.55 2.40
N ILE A 10 -1.19 -7.62 1.16
CA ILE A 10 -0.25 -8.70 0.73
C ILE A 10 1.14 -8.62 1.38
N ASP A 11 1.51 -7.50 1.92
CA ASP A 11 2.75 -7.23 2.65
C ASP A 11 2.50 -6.98 4.15
N GLN A 12 1.39 -7.49 4.70
CA GLN A 12 1.00 -7.31 6.10
C GLN A 12 0.79 -8.67 6.76
N GLU A 13 1.20 -8.78 8.02
CA GLU A 13 1.02 -9.98 8.83
C GLU A 13 0.33 -9.66 10.16
N GLY A 14 -0.92 -10.07 10.31
CA GLY A 14 -1.73 -9.90 11.52
C GLY A 14 -2.13 -8.45 11.83
N SER A 15 -1.41 -7.46 11.32
CA SER A 15 -1.67 -6.04 11.50
C SER A 15 -1.07 -5.24 10.34
N LYS A 16 -1.72 -4.15 9.94
CA LYS A 16 -1.17 -3.22 8.93
C LYS A 16 0.14 -2.55 9.37
N TRP A 17 0.46 -2.60 10.65
CA TRP A 17 1.71 -2.07 11.23
C TRP A 17 2.84 -3.09 11.25
N ASN A 18 2.55 -4.35 10.96
CA ASN A 18 3.55 -5.40 10.85
C ASN A 18 3.72 -5.75 9.37
N THR A 19 4.71 -5.15 8.74
CA THR A 19 4.97 -5.35 7.32
C THR A 19 5.95 -6.49 7.10
N VAL A 20 5.69 -7.29 6.06
CA VAL A 20 6.57 -8.33 5.56
C VAL A 20 7.09 -7.95 4.18
N PRO A 21 8.19 -8.55 3.70
CA PRO A 21 8.72 -8.24 2.37
C PRO A 21 7.67 -8.42 1.27
N PHE A 22 7.59 -7.43 0.38
CA PHE A 22 6.74 -7.50 -0.80
C PHE A 22 7.19 -8.61 -1.75
N GLU A 23 6.23 -9.42 -2.17
CA GLU A 23 6.48 -10.49 -3.14
C GLU A 23 5.54 -10.36 -4.34
N VAL A 24 6.11 -10.19 -5.53
CA VAL A 24 5.36 -10.06 -6.80
C VAL A 24 4.40 -11.22 -7.02
N LYS A 25 4.76 -12.44 -6.58
CA LYS A 25 3.89 -13.61 -6.72
C LYS A 25 2.55 -13.45 -5.97
N ASN A 26 2.59 -12.78 -4.80
CA ASN A 26 1.38 -12.54 -4.00
C ASN A 26 0.49 -11.51 -4.69
N LEU A 27 1.06 -10.42 -5.20
CA LEU A 27 0.32 -9.43 -5.97
C LEU A 27 -0.33 -10.07 -7.20
N ARG A 28 0.43 -10.84 -7.97
CA ARG A 28 -0.08 -11.56 -9.15
C ARG A 28 -1.25 -12.47 -8.82
N ALA A 29 -1.16 -13.22 -7.72
CA ALA A 29 -2.23 -14.10 -7.30
C ALA A 29 -3.51 -13.31 -6.99
N ARG A 30 -3.41 -12.23 -6.21
CA ARG A 30 -4.58 -11.41 -5.85
C ARG A 30 -5.21 -10.71 -7.05
N LEU A 31 -4.40 -10.20 -7.97
CA LEU A 31 -4.92 -9.61 -9.21
C LEU A 31 -5.61 -10.66 -10.10
N ALA A 32 -5.09 -11.89 -10.18
CA ALA A 32 -5.74 -12.98 -10.88
C ALA A 32 -7.08 -13.37 -10.23
N ASP A 33 -7.12 -13.50 -8.91
CA ASP A 33 -8.35 -13.77 -8.15
C ASP A 33 -9.42 -12.70 -8.41
N GLN A 34 -9.02 -11.41 -8.41
CA GLN A 34 -9.91 -10.29 -8.70
C GLN A 34 -10.48 -10.35 -10.12
N GLN A 35 -9.64 -10.68 -11.12
CA GLN A 35 -10.10 -10.82 -12.51
C GLN A 35 -11.06 -12.00 -12.67
N GLU A 36 -10.79 -13.11 -11.99
CA GLU A 36 -11.69 -14.27 -12.03
C GLU A 36 -13.02 -13.97 -11.33
N ALA A 37 -13.01 -13.29 -10.21
CA ALA A 37 -14.21 -12.91 -9.46
C ALA A 37 -15.21 -12.08 -10.29
N VAL A 38 -14.72 -11.24 -11.21
CA VAL A 38 -15.57 -10.37 -12.03
C VAL A 38 -15.79 -10.90 -13.47
N LYS A 39 -15.26 -12.08 -13.79
CA LYS A 39 -15.19 -12.62 -15.14
C LYS A 39 -16.55 -12.69 -15.84
N ASN A 40 -17.57 -13.19 -15.18
CA ASN A 40 -18.85 -13.51 -15.80
C ASN A 40 -19.93 -12.44 -15.58
N ALA A 41 -19.91 -11.72 -14.47
CA ALA A 41 -21.02 -10.85 -14.08
C ALA A 41 -20.59 -9.56 -13.38
N GLY A 42 -19.34 -9.16 -13.51
CA GLY A 42 -18.82 -8.00 -12.79
C GLY A 42 -17.87 -7.13 -13.62
N TRP A 43 -17.45 -6.04 -13.00
CA TRP A 43 -16.45 -5.13 -13.52
C TRP A 43 -15.59 -4.63 -12.37
N ALA A 44 -14.27 -4.81 -12.45
CA ALA A 44 -13.35 -4.43 -11.40
C ALA A 44 -13.11 -2.92 -11.37
N SER A 45 -13.08 -2.35 -10.18
CA SER A 45 -12.47 -1.06 -9.91
C SER A 45 -11.01 -1.29 -9.51
N LEU A 46 -10.09 -0.89 -10.36
CA LEU A 46 -8.65 -1.16 -10.23
C LEU A 46 -7.98 0.03 -9.55
N PHE A 47 -7.16 -0.21 -8.54
CA PHE A 47 -6.39 0.84 -7.86
C PHE A 47 -5.17 0.24 -7.15
N PHE A 48 -4.13 1.03 -6.95
CA PHE A 48 -3.00 0.72 -6.07
C PHE A 48 -2.85 1.72 -4.94
N CYS A 49 -3.25 2.97 -5.16
CA CYS A 49 -3.21 4.03 -4.16
C CYS A 49 -4.62 4.50 -3.79
N ASN A 50 -4.79 4.92 -2.55
CA ASN A 50 -5.93 5.67 -2.05
C ASN A 50 -5.52 6.45 -0.79
N HIS A 51 -6.45 7.17 -0.17
CA HIS A 51 -6.20 7.98 1.02
C HIS A 51 -5.85 7.17 2.29
N ASP A 52 -6.12 5.86 2.31
CA ASP A 52 -5.86 4.98 3.46
C ASP A 52 -4.57 4.17 3.32
N GLN A 53 -3.90 4.23 2.16
CA GLN A 53 -2.76 3.39 1.84
C GLN A 53 -1.50 4.22 1.56
N PRO A 54 -0.31 3.69 1.89
CA PRO A 54 0.94 4.28 1.44
C PRO A 54 1.00 4.38 -0.08
N ARG A 55 1.76 5.34 -0.60
CA ARG A 55 2.03 5.45 -2.03
C ARG A 55 2.68 4.18 -2.55
N VAL A 56 2.15 3.62 -3.64
CA VAL A 56 2.58 2.31 -4.17
C VAL A 56 4.06 2.30 -4.53
N VAL A 57 4.58 3.42 -5.05
CA VAL A 57 5.99 3.54 -5.43
C VAL A 57 6.91 3.40 -4.22
N SER A 58 6.57 4.02 -3.09
CA SER A 58 7.31 3.89 -1.84
C SER A 58 7.11 2.55 -1.14
N ARG A 59 5.94 1.92 -1.34
CA ARG A 59 5.57 0.69 -0.63
C ARG A 59 6.13 -0.56 -1.29
N TRP A 60 5.99 -0.67 -2.60
CA TRP A 60 6.33 -1.87 -3.37
C TRP A 60 7.32 -1.62 -4.50
N GLY A 61 7.63 -0.37 -4.79
CA GLY A 61 8.61 0.04 -5.80
C GLY A 61 9.97 0.40 -5.20
N ASN A 62 10.69 1.20 -5.95
CA ASN A 62 11.95 1.79 -5.53
C ASN A 62 11.88 3.31 -5.73
N ASP A 63 11.96 4.07 -4.65
CA ASP A 63 11.94 5.53 -4.64
C ASP A 63 13.25 6.16 -4.14
N THR A 64 14.34 5.36 -4.12
CA THR A 64 15.65 5.81 -3.62
C THR A 64 16.28 6.90 -4.45
N ASP A 65 15.98 6.93 -5.74
CA ASP A 65 16.41 7.97 -6.69
C ASP A 65 15.32 8.27 -7.70
N ARG A 66 15.51 9.36 -8.47
CA ARG A 66 14.51 9.82 -9.43
C ARG A 66 14.22 8.79 -10.52
N GLU A 67 15.26 8.16 -11.07
CA GLU A 67 15.10 7.22 -12.18
C GLU A 67 14.35 5.97 -11.73
N SER A 68 14.76 5.37 -10.62
CA SER A 68 14.11 4.22 -10.01
C SER A 68 12.65 4.50 -9.67
N ARG A 69 12.36 5.69 -9.13
CA ARG A 69 11.01 6.16 -8.83
C ARG A 69 10.16 6.25 -10.10
N GLU A 70 10.67 6.88 -11.16
CA GLU A 70 9.94 7.02 -12.42
C GLU A 70 9.68 5.66 -13.09
N LEU A 71 10.65 4.74 -13.05
CA LEU A 71 10.48 3.38 -13.56
C LEU A 71 9.44 2.59 -12.75
N SER A 72 9.48 2.69 -11.42
CA SER A 72 8.49 2.08 -10.54
C SER A 72 7.08 2.60 -10.82
N ALA A 73 6.92 3.92 -10.93
CA ALA A 73 5.63 4.53 -11.23
C ALA A 73 5.07 4.07 -12.58
N LYS A 74 5.91 4.03 -13.62
CA LYS A 74 5.52 3.52 -14.95
C LYS A 74 5.13 2.04 -14.90
N ALA A 75 5.87 1.22 -14.15
CA ALA A 75 5.59 -0.21 -14.03
C ALA A 75 4.22 -0.45 -13.35
N PHE A 76 3.92 0.24 -12.25
CA PHE A 76 2.61 0.14 -11.59
C PHE A 76 1.49 0.74 -12.44
N GLY A 77 1.72 1.86 -13.11
CA GLY A 77 0.76 2.43 -14.06
C GLY A 77 0.42 1.46 -15.18
N MET A 78 1.42 0.84 -15.81
CA MET A 78 1.20 -0.19 -16.82
C MET A 78 0.42 -1.38 -16.25
N LEU A 79 0.84 -1.90 -15.10
CA LEU A 79 0.19 -3.04 -14.48
C LEU A 79 -1.29 -2.75 -14.21
N LEU A 80 -1.61 -1.57 -13.68
CA LEU A 80 -2.98 -1.15 -13.40
C LEU A 80 -3.84 -1.11 -14.67
N HIS A 81 -3.32 -0.50 -15.74
CA HIS A 81 -4.08 -0.29 -16.98
C HIS A 81 -4.19 -1.54 -17.85
N MET A 82 -3.36 -2.56 -17.65
CA MET A 82 -3.39 -3.79 -18.42
C MET A 82 -4.39 -4.85 -17.90
N HIS A 83 -5.06 -4.57 -16.80
CA HIS A 83 -6.12 -5.43 -16.26
C HIS A 83 -7.49 -5.01 -16.76
N ARG A 84 -8.41 -5.99 -16.87
CA ARG A 84 -9.80 -5.71 -17.23
C ARG A 84 -10.52 -5.04 -16.06
N GLY A 85 -10.89 -3.78 -16.23
CA GLY A 85 -11.56 -2.98 -15.22
C GLY A 85 -11.45 -1.48 -15.51
N THR A 86 -11.92 -0.67 -14.57
CA THR A 86 -11.74 0.78 -14.60
C THR A 86 -10.59 1.15 -13.66
N PRO A 87 -9.48 1.71 -14.17
CA PRO A 87 -8.40 2.19 -13.33
C PRO A 87 -8.81 3.48 -12.60
N TYR A 88 -8.56 3.52 -11.31
CA TYR A 88 -8.68 4.69 -10.45
C TYR A 88 -7.31 5.17 -10.09
N ILE A 89 -6.95 6.34 -10.55
CA ILE A 89 -5.65 6.97 -10.29
C ILE A 89 -5.83 7.93 -9.11
N TYR A 90 -5.17 7.64 -8.00
CA TYR A 90 -5.18 8.52 -6.85
C TYR A 90 -4.30 9.75 -7.13
N GLU A 91 -4.74 10.94 -6.73
CA GLU A 91 -4.03 12.19 -7.01
C GLU A 91 -2.54 12.10 -6.64
N GLY A 92 -1.68 12.47 -7.60
CA GLY A 92 -0.22 12.37 -7.50
C GLY A 92 0.36 11.00 -7.89
N GLU A 93 -0.46 9.97 -8.05
CA GLU A 93 0.01 8.66 -8.54
C GLU A 93 0.53 8.77 -9.98
N GLU A 94 -0.11 9.58 -10.82
CA GLU A 94 0.30 9.89 -12.19
C GLU A 94 1.68 10.57 -12.28
N LEU A 95 2.11 11.22 -11.19
CA LEU A 95 3.43 11.85 -11.07
C LEU A 95 4.46 10.95 -10.38
N GLY A 96 4.07 9.75 -9.97
CA GLY A 96 4.90 8.88 -9.15
C GLY A 96 5.21 9.49 -7.78
N MET A 97 4.22 10.14 -7.16
CA MET A 97 4.38 10.73 -5.83
C MET A 97 4.73 9.66 -4.79
N THR A 98 5.69 9.98 -3.93
CA THR A 98 6.16 9.12 -2.84
C THR A 98 5.44 9.43 -1.53
N ASN A 99 5.66 8.61 -0.50
CA ASN A 99 5.21 8.91 0.85
C ASN A 99 5.83 10.22 1.36
N ALA A 100 5.13 10.90 2.26
CA ALA A 100 5.70 12.02 3.00
C ALA A 100 6.81 11.51 3.95
N HIS A 101 7.99 12.13 3.88
CA HIS A 101 9.13 11.77 4.72
C HIS A 101 9.07 12.53 6.06
N PHE A 102 8.03 12.27 6.86
CA PHE A 102 7.91 12.85 8.17
C PHE A 102 8.98 12.30 9.12
N THR A 103 9.59 13.18 9.87
CA THR A 103 10.69 12.85 10.80
C THR A 103 10.27 12.90 12.28
N THR A 104 9.11 13.49 12.56
CA THR A 104 8.57 13.59 13.91
C THR A 104 7.10 13.18 13.97
N LEU A 105 6.63 12.73 15.12
CA LEU A 105 5.25 12.27 15.29
C LEU A 105 4.23 13.44 15.16
N GLU A 106 4.63 14.65 15.51
CA GLU A 106 3.77 15.85 15.44
C GLU A 106 3.38 16.24 14.01
N GLN A 107 4.11 15.74 13.01
CA GLN A 107 3.80 15.93 11.59
C GLN A 107 2.63 15.06 11.13
N TYR A 108 2.34 13.97 11.86
CA TYR A 108 1.20 13.10 11.56
C TYR A 108 -0.08 13.69 12.15
N ARG A 109 -1.12 13.74 11.33
CA ARG A 109 -2.46 14.17 11.77
C ARG A 109 -3.45 13.01 11.83
N ASP A 110 -3.03 11.84 11.39
CA ASP A 110 -3.81 10.63 11.42
C ASP A 110 -3.83 10.03 12.83
N LEU A 111 -5.04 9.91 13.40
CA LEU A 111 -5.25 9.37 14.74
C LEU A 111 -4.83 7.91 14.87
N GLU A 112 -4.91 7.14 13.81
CA GLU A 112 -4.56 5.72 13.85
C GLU A 112 -3.04 5.54 13.97
N SER A 113 -2.26 6.31 13.21
CA SER A 113 -0.79 6.34 13.33
C SER A 113 -0.33 6.78 14.70
N ILE A 114 -0.95 7.84 15.26
CA ILE A 114 -0.66 8.35 16.59
C ILE A 114 -0.95 7.29 17.66
N ASN A 115 -2.11 6.63 17.60
CA ASN A 115 -2.52 5.60 18.55
C ASN A 115 -1.64 4.34 18.45
N ALA A 116 -1.27 3.92 17.24
CA ALA A 116 -0.38 2.79 17.02
C ALA A 116 0.99 3.04 17.66
N THR A 117 1.57 4.21 17.42
CA THR A 117 2.85 4.62 18.02
C THR A 117 2.77 4.66 19.54
N ALA A 118 1.71 5.25 20.10
CA ALA A 118 1.49 5.27 21.53
C ALA A 118 1.36 3.87 22.15
N SER A 119 0.74 2.92 21.44
CA SER A 119 0.59 1.53 21.87
C SER A 119 1.93 0.78 21.88
N VAL A 120 2.77 0.99 20.88
CA VAL A 120 4.13 0.42 20.80
C VAL A 120 4.99 0.97 21.94
N TRP A 121 4.96 2.28 22.14
CA TRP A 121 5.71 2.94 23.22
C TRP A 121 5.29 2.42 24.61
N LYS A 122 3.99 2.27 24.86
CA LYS A 122 3.48 1.66 26.11
C LYS A 122 3.95 0.23 26.31
N LYS A 123 3.95 -0.61 25.27
CA LYS A 123 4.43 -1.99 25.34
C LYS A 123 5.93 -2.06 25.65
N GLN A 124 6.74 -1.22 25.03
CA GLN A 124 8.19 -1.17 25.28
C GLN A 124 8.52 -0.72 26.70
N ASN A 125 7.76 0.22 27.27
CA ASN A 125 8.00 0.75 28.62
C ASN A 125 7.25 -0.03 29.72
N ALA A 126 6.31 -0.91 29.36
CA ALA A 126 5.62 -1.81 30.31
C ALA A 126 6.35 -3.15 30.50
N SER A 127 7.39 -3.45 29.72
CA SER A 127 8.25 -4.61 29.94
C SER A 127 9.06 -4.38 31.22
N PRO A 128 9.00 -5.28 32.22
CA PRO A 128 9.75 -5.10 33.46
C PRO A 128 11.24 -5.18 33.17
N GLN A 129 11.92 -4.06 33.24
CA GLN A 129 13.37 -4.09 33.37
C GLN A 129 13.68 -4.63 34.77
N ASN A 130 14.27 -5.80 34.77
CA ASN A 130 15.09 -6.39 35.84
C ASN A 130 14.93 -5.84 37.27
N ARG A 131 14.33 -6.65 38.12
CA ARG A 131 14.76 -6.72 39.52
C ARG A 131 15.95 -7.65 39.67
#